data_dd9b74c79ebaa1125d6611e813404dac
#
_entry.id   dd9b74c79ebaa1125d6611e813404dac
#
_cell.length_a   1.000
_cell.length_b   1.000
_cell.length_c   1.000
_cell.angle_alpha   90.00
_cell.angle_beta   90.00
_cell.angle_gamma   90.00
#
_symmetry.space_group_name_H-M   'P 1'
#
loop_
_entity.id
_entity.type
_entity.pdbx_description
1 polymer ?
#
loop_
_entity_poly.entity_id
_entity_poly.type
_entity_poly.pdbx_seq_one_letter_code
_entity_poly.pdbx_strand_id
1 'polypeptide(L)'
;STKQNLGFWLLNPSIEYMSGGPTKVEFLCHRDTNAVAAPCVLNYWRSSHYGGANVTVAAGEHWVKVVGPIMVYVNSGHDPQALRRDAIALQKKEAAKWPYDWVKGVDYASKAQRATVSGQLVLNDPENKNAKMSAVRVGLTHAAYPILAAQAPGAQSVARTIDWQEDAKHYQFWARGEDNGTFALPHVRPGSYTLHAFADGVLGEYTKTEVKIEPGQSID
;
A
#
# COMPACT_ATOMS: atom_id res chain seq x y z
N SER A 1 -17.50 -1.37 -17.71
CA SER A 1 -17.74 -1.26 -19.15
C SER A 1 -19.01 -0.47 -19.41
N THR A 2 -18.88 0.66 -20.10
CA THR A 2 -20.04 1.51 -20.44
C THR A 2 -20.99 0.84 -21.43
N LYS A 3 -20.49 -0.06 -22.31
CA LYS A 3 -21.32 -0.77 -23.27
C LYS A 3 -22.23 -1.81 -22.63
N GLN A 4 -21.79 -2.42 -21.53
CA GLN A 4 -22.55 -3.46 -20.81
C GLN A 4 -23.23 -2.92 -19.54
N ASN A 5 -23.10 -1.64 -19.25
CA ASN A 5 -23.61 -1.02 -18.03
C ASN A 5 -23.14 -1.74 -16.74
N LEU A 6 -21.89 -2.22 -16.76
CA LEU A 6 -21.29 -2.98 -15.67
C LEU A 6 -20.12 -2.21 -15.06
N GLY A 7 -20.09 -2.15 -13.74
CA GLY A 7 -18.91 -1.80 -12.93
C GLY A 7 -18.19 -3.07 -12.48
N PHE A 8 -16.87 -3.07 -12.57
CA PHE A 8 -16.00 -4.11 -12.03
C PHE A 8 -14.96 -3.45 -11.11
N TRP A 9 -14.86 -3.92 -9.88
CA TRP A 9 -14.11 -3.28 -8.82
C TRP A 9 -13.26 -4.29 -8.07
N LEU A 10 -12.04 -3.90 -7.74
CA LEU A 10 -11.22 -4.57 -6.75
C LEU A 10 -11.24 -3.72 -5.47
N LEU A 11 -11.79 -4.27 -4.41
CA LEU A 11 -11.95 -3.58 -3.14
C LEU A 11 -10.93 -4.14 -2.15
N ASN A 12 -9.99 -3.30 -1.74
CA ASN A 12 -9.09 -3.59 -0.63
C ASN A 12 -9.62 -2.91 0.64
N PRO A 13 -10.00 -3.67 1.67
CA PRO A 13 -10.50 -3.10 2.91
C PRO A 13 -9.41 -2.55 3.83
N SER A 14 -8.14 -2.84 3.53
CA SER A 14 -7.01 -2.53 4.39
C SER A 14 -6.17 -1.36 3.88
N ILE A 15 -5.28 -0.88 4.75
CA ILE A 15 -4.21 0.05 4.40
C ILE A 15 -2.88 -0.68 4.12
N GLU A 16 -2.91 -2.02 4.06
CA GLU A 16 -1.75 -2.83 3.67
C GLU A 16 -1.50 -2.74 2.16
N TYR A 17 -0.28 -2.44 1.80
CA TYR A 17 0.18 -2.41 0.41
C TYR A 17 1.07 -3.61 0.11
N MET A 18 0.91 -4.17 -1.07
CA MET A 18 1.77 -5.27 -1.53
C MET A 18 3.19 -4.81 -1.75
N SER A 19 3.35 -3.64 -2.35
CA SER A 19 4.65 -3.01 -2.64
C SER A 19 4.46 -1.59 -3.14
N GLY A 20 5.50 -0.78 -3.04
CA GLY A 20 5.60 0.52 -3.70
C GLY A 20 4.72 1.63 -3.12
N GLY A 21 3.96 1.34 -2.08
CA GLY A 21 3.11 2.32 -1.41
C GLY A 21 2.20 3.11 -2.38
N PRO A 22 1.80 4.33 -2.00
CA PRO A 22 0.86 5.14 -2.77
C PRO A 22 1.48 5.80 -4.01
N THR A 23 2.78 5.74 -4.19
CA THR A 23 3.46 6.30 -5.38
C THR A 23 3.47 5.35 -6.56
N LYS A 24 3.10 4.09 -6.34
CA LYS A 24 3.04 3.11 -7.39
C LYS A 24 1.73 3.21 -8.17
N VAL A 25 1.81 3.55 -9.44
CA VAL A 25 0.66 3.83 -10.31
C VAL A 25 0.25 2.64 -11.21
N GLU A 26 0.66 1.44 -10.88
CA GLU A 26 0.41 0.25 -11.69
C GLU A 26 -0.99 -0.35 -11.55
N PHE A 27 -1.95 0.40 -11.06
CA PHE A 27 -3.36 0.03 -11.03
C PHE A 27 -4.10 0.31 -12.33
N LEU A 28 -3.39 0.45 -13.41
CA LEU A 28 -4.00 0.79 -14.67
C LEU A 28 -4.45 -0.47 -15.41
N CYS A 29 -5.60 -0.37 -16.05
CA CYS A 29 -6.00 -1.35 -17.03
C CYS A 29 -4.99 -1.34 -18.17
N HIS A 30 -4.24 -2.41 -18.36
CA HIS A 30 -3.51 -2.63 -19.58
C HIS A 30 -4.46 -3.08 -20.69
N ARG A 31 -4.21 -2.61 -21.87
CA ARG A 31 -4.75 -3.22 -23.06
C ARG A 31 -3.79 -4.34 -23.47
N ASP A 32 -4.30 -5.52 -23.66
CA ASP A 32 -3.57 -6.51 -24.42
C ASP A 32 -3.43 -5.99 -25.85
N THR A 33 -2.18 -5.77 -26.28
CA THR A 33 -1.86 -5.23 -27.60
C THR A 33 -2.04 -6.25 -28.71
N ASN A 34 -2.20 -7.51 -28.39
CA ASN A 34 -2.25 -8.62 -29.37
C ASN A 34 -3.63 -9.17 -29.63
N ALA A 35 -4.61 -8.77 -28.90
CA ALA A 35 -5.97 -9.24 -29.09
C ALA A 35 -6.96 -8.10 -29.07
N VAL A 36 -8.06 -8.34 -29.62
CA VAL A 36 -9.28 -7.59 -29.63
C VAL A 36 -9.49 -6.88 -28.28
N ALA A 37 -8.83 -5.77 -28.08
CA ALA A 37 -9.12 -4.71 -27.13
C ALA A 37 -9.90 -5.09 -25.84
N ALA A 38 -9.62 -6.25 -25.24
CA ALA A 38 -10.18 -6.59 -23.95
C ALA A 38 -9.40 -5.84 -22.85
N PRO A 39 -10.02 -4.98 -22.06
CA PRO A 39 -9.36 -4.43 -20.89
C PRO A 39 -9.09 -5.56 -19.91
N CYS A 40 -7.84 -5.87 -19.65
CA CYS A 40 -7.50 -6.71 -18.50
C CYS A 40 -7.37 -5.84 -17.27
N VAL A 41 -7.99 -6.25 -16.18
CA VAL A 41 -7.73 -5.67 -14.87
C VAL A 41 -6.35 -6.11 -14.46
N LEU A 42 -5.42 -5.16 -14.46
CA LEU A 42 -4.10 -5.47 -14.05
C LEU A 42 -3.91 -5.40 -12.59
N ASN A 43 -3.42 -6.47 -12.28
CA ASN A 43 -2.25 -6.61 -11.49
C ASN A 43 -2.13 -5.58 -10.37
N TYR A 44 -3.05 -5.72 -9.44
CA TYR A 44 -3.00 -5.07 -8.15
C TYR A 44 -1.67 -5.35 -7.43
N TRP A 45 -1.03 -6.48 -7.76
CA TRP A 45 0.04 -6.98 -6.95
C TRP A 45 1.38 -6.50 -7.36
N ARG A 46 1.53 -6.15 -8.56
CA ARG A 46 2.79 -5.81 -8.98
C ARG A 46 3.22 -6.40 -10.27
N SER A 47 3.63 -5.56 -11.09
CA SER A 47 4.30 -5.94 -12.29
C SER A 47 5.79 -5.64 -12.18
N SER A 48 6.63 -6.43 -12.82
CA SER A 48 8.02 -6.09 -13.10
C SER A 48 8.15 -4.96 -14.13
N HIS A 49 7.05 -4.50 -14.70
CA HIS A 49 7.01 -3.25 -15.45
C HIS A 49 7.40 -2.08 -14.53
N TYR A 50 8.14 -1.16 -15.01
CA TYR A 50 8.51 0.07 -14.28
C TYR A 50 9.33 -0.13 -13.00
N GLY A 51 10.31 -1.02 -13.05
CA GLY A 51 11.24 -1.18 -11.94
C GLY A 51 10.67 -1.87 -10.71
N GLY A 52 9.92 -2.86 -10.97
CA GLY A 52 9.18 -3.63 -10.03
C GLY A 52 9.88 -4.14 -8.77
N ALA A 53 9.11 -4.48 -7.73
CA ALA A 53 9.56 -4.93 -6.43
C ALA A 53 10.30 -6.24 -6.50
N ASN A 54 11.26 -6.36 -5.68
CA ASN A 54 12.06 -7.54 -5.56
C ASN A 54 11.59 -8.34 -4.34
N VAL A 55 11.41 -9.63 -4.55
CA VAL A 55 11.32 -10.60 -3.46
C VAL A 55 12.51 -11.51 -3.60
N THR A 56 13.47 -11.36 -2.70
CA THR A 56 14.60 -12.28 -2.59
C THR A 56 14.43 -13.07 -1.31
N VAL A 57 14.32 -14.38 -1.44
CA VAL A 57 14.26 -15.34 -0.33
C VAL A 57 15.58 -16.07 -0.29
N ALA A 58 16.30 -15.95 0.82
CA ALA A 58 17.60 -16.59 0.98
C ALA A 58 17.47 -18.12 1.14
N ALA A 59 18.55 -18.83 0.88
CA ALA A 59 18.57 -20.27 1.14
C ALA A 59 18.31 -20.57 2.63
N GLY A 60 17.34 -21.43 2.89
CA GLY A 60 16.91 -21.78 4.27
C GLY A 60 15.97 -20.76 4.92
N GLU A 61 15.65 -19.66 4.27
CA GLU A 61 14.66 -18.71 4.74
C GLU A 61 13.23 -19.22 4.45
N HIS A 62 12.37 -19.19 5.47
CA HIS A 62 10.95 -19.40 5.29
C HIS A 62 10.25 -18.04 5.19
N TRP A 63 9.62 -17.78 4.05
CA TRP A 63 8.94 -16.51 3.80
C TRP A 63 7.47 -16.72 3.46
N VAL A 64 6.61 -15.99 4.14
CA VAL A 64 5.16 -15.93 3.87
C VAL A 64 4.71 -14.48 3.97
N LYS A 65 3.87 -14.06 3.05
CA LYS A 65 3.20 -12.76 3.10
C LYS A 65 1.74 -12.91 2.67
N VAL A 66 0.83 -12.50 3.56
CA VAL A 66 -0.61 -12.56 3.33
C VAL A 66 -1.18 -11.15 3.38
N VAL A 67 -1.76 -10.70 2.28
CA VAL A 67 -2.41 -9.39 2.16
C VAL A 67 -3.85 -9.61 1.73
N GLY A 68 -4.75 -8.86 2.35
CA GLY A 68 -6.17 -8.96 2.03
C GLY A 68 -7.01 -9.47 3.21
N PRO A 69 -8.09 -10.20 2.98
CA PRO A 69 -8.70 -10.57 1.70
C PRO A 69 -9.09 -9.38 0.83
N ILE A 70 -8.98 -9.54 -0.50
CA ILE A 70 -9.40 -8.55 -1.47
C ILE A 70 -10.67 -9.06 -2.14
N MET A 71 -11.64 -8.18 -2.28
CA MET A 71 -12.93 -8.50 -2.83
C MET A 71 -13.03 -8.10 -4.30
N VAL A 72 -13.51 -9.02 -5.13
CA VAL A 72 -13.98 -8.69 -6.47
C VAL A 72 -15.47 -8.36 -6.37
N TYR A 73 -15.86 -7.17 -6.80
CA TYR A 73 -17.22 -6.70 -6.77
C TYR A 73 -17.70 -6.31 -8.17
N VAL A 74 -18.91 -6.71 -8.51
CA VAL A 74 -19.54 -6.37 -9.79
C VAL A 74 -20.90 -5.76 -9.48
N ASN A 75 -21.20 -4.61 -10.09
CA ASN A 75 -22.50 -3.98 -10.05
C ASN A 75 -22.94 -3.55 -11.47
N SER A 76 -24.20 -3.20 -11.63
CA SER A 76 -24.76 -2.81 -12.92
C SER A 76 -25.62 -1.55 -12.80
N GLY A 77 -25.63 -0.75 -13.86
CA GLY A 77 -26.41 0.49 -13.93
C GLY A 77 -25.93 1.41 -15.03
N HIS A 78 -26.77 2.37 -15.40
CA HIS A 78 -26.50 3.29 -16.50
C HIS A 78 -25.61 4.49 -16.10
N ASP A 79 -25.53 4.83 -14.80
CA ASP A 79 -24.69 5.92 -14.31
C ASP A 79 -23.36 5.38 -13.73
N PRO A 80 -22.21 5.56 -14.41
CA PRO A 80 -20.91 5.12 -13.92
C PRO A 80 -20.55 5.73 -12.55
N GLN A 81 -21.00 6.95 -12.26
CA GLN A 81 -20.72 7.60 -10.98
C GLN A 81 -21.54 6.98 -9.84
N ALA A 82 -22.76 6.55 -10.10
CA ALA A 82 -23.57 5.80 -9.14
C ALA A 82 -22.91 4.46 -8.84
N LEU A 83 -22.47 3.73 -9.87
CA LEU A 83 -21.74 2.46 -9.69
C LEU A 83 -20.46 2.63 -8.86
N ARG A 84 -19.73 3.72 -9.08
CA ARG A 84 -18.54 4.03 -8.29
C ARG A 84 -18.87 4.38 -6.84
N ARG A 85 -19.89 5.18 -6.60
CA ARG A 85 -20.34 5.52 -5.23
C ARG A 85 -20.73 4.27 -4.45
N ASP A 86 -21.46 3.36 -5.07
CA ASP A 86 -21.87 2.08 -4.49
C ASP A 86 -20.65 1.21 -4.12
N ALA A 87 -19.66 1.08 -5.02
CA ALA A 87 -18.43 0.36 -4.74
C ALA A 87 -17.62 0.99 -3.58
N ILE A 88 -17.55 2.32 -3.51
CA ILE A 88 -16.91 3.03 -2.41
C ILE A 88 -17.64 2.79 -1.09
N ALA A 89 -18.97 2.79 -1.11
CA ALA A 89 -19.78 2.51 0.08
C ALA A 89 -19.53 1.08 0.60
N LEU A 90 -19.46 0.10 -0.31
CA LEU A 90 -19.12 -1.27 0.04
C LEU A 90 -17.70 -1.38 0.59
N GLN A 91 -16.72 -0.74 -0.04
CA GLN A 91 -15.33 -0.73 0.44
C GLN A 91 -15.25 -0.18 1.86
N LYS A 92 -15.92 0.93 2.18
CA LYS A 92 -15.96 1.50 3.54
C LYS A 92 -16.61 0.54 4.55
N LYS A 93 -17.68 -0.14 4.16
CA LYS A 93 -18.34 -1.15 4.99
C LYS A 93 -17.42 -2.33 5.30
N GLU A 94 -16.66 -2.80 4.32
CA GLU A 94 -15.72 -3.89 4.51
C GLU A 94 -14.47 -3.44 5.30
N ALA A 95 -13.99 -2.23 5.08
CA ALA A 95 -12.89 -1.66 5.87
C ALA A 95 -13.22 -1.58 7.37
N ALA A 96 -14.47 -1.28 7.73
CA ALA A 96 -14.91 -1.28 9.13
C ALA A 96 -14.91 -2.67 9.79
N LYS A 97 -15.01 -3.73 9.00
CA LYS A 97 -14.96 -5.13 9.48
C LYS A 97 -13.54 -5.70 9.52
N TRP A 98 -12.65 -5.12 8.72
CA TRP A 98 -11.28 -5.60 8.63
C TRP A 98 -10.45 -5.24 9.89
N PRO A 99 -9.56 -6.10 10.40
CA PRO A 99 -9.23 -7.48 9.99
C PRO A 99 -10.37 -8.47 10.29
N TYR A 100 -10.54 -9.42 9.38
CA TYR A 100 -11.65 -10.38 9.48
C TYR A 100 -11.34 -11.54 10.44
N ASP A 101 -12.28 -11.86 11.31
CA ASP A 101 -12.13 -12.95 12.28
C ASP A 101 -12.21 -14.36 11.67
N TRP A 102 -12.77 -14.47 10.47
CA TRP A 102 -12.92 -15.75 9.77
C TRP A 102 -11.67 -16.21 9.01
N VAL A 103 -10.67 -15.36 8.82
CA VAL A 103 -9.40 -15.74 8.20
C VAL A 103 -8.60 -16.59 9.19
N LYS A 104 -8.36 -17.84 8.85
CA LYS A 104 -7.66 -18.83 9.70
C LYS A 104 -6.64 -19.63 8.89
N GLY A 105 -5.69 -20.24 9.58
CA GLY A 105 -4.74 -21.18 8.99
C GLY A 105 -3.61 -20.55 8.17
N VAL A 106 -3.45 -19.22 8.22
CA VAL A 106 -2.39 -18.48 7.55
C VAL A 106 -1.83 -17.41 8.49
N ASP A 107 -0.68 -16.83 8.16
CA ASP A 107 -0.10 -15.70 8.89
C ASP A 107 -0.96 -14.44 8.72
N TYR A 108 -1.98 -14.34 9.53
CA TYR A 108 -2.94 -13.24 9.52
C TYR A 108 -3.15 -12.71 10.93
N ALA A 109 -2.50 -11.60 11.25
CA ALA A 109 -2.65 -10.97 12.56
C ALA A 109 -4.11 -10.56 12.81
N SER A 110 -4.66 -11.00 13.92
CA SER A 110 -6.01 -10.64 14.37
C SER A 110 -6.10 -9.16 14.74
N LYS A 111 -7.31 -8.64 14.88
CA LYS A 111 -7.55 -7.25 15.29
C LYS A 111 -6.86 -6.91 16.62
N ALA A 112 -6.89 -7.81 17.59
CA ALA A 112 -6.27 -7.62 18.90
C ALA A 112 -4.74 -7.62 18.87
N GLN A 113 -4.15 -8.21 17.84
CA GLN A 113 -2.70 -8.24 17.64
C GLN A 113 -2.17 -7.03 16.89
N ARG A 114 -3.05 -6.21 16.32
CA ARG A 114 -2.67 -5.03 15.54
C ARG A 114 -2.72 -3.77 16.37
N ALA A 115 -1.89 -2.81 16.01
CA ALA A 115 -1.78 -1.51 16.66
C ALA A 115 -2.44 -0.40 15.84
N THR A 116 -2.67 0.74 16.48
CA THR A 116 -3.00 2.00 15.78
C THR A 116 -1.86 2.98 16.02
N VAL A 117 -1.41 3.62 14.94
CA VAL A 117 -0.42 4.69 14.99
C VAL A 117 -1.08 5.96 14.49
N SER A 118 -1.05 7.00 15.30
CA SER A 118 -1.61 8.32 14.99
C SER A 118 -0.58 9.41 15.27
N GLY A 119 -0.87 10.60 14.85
CA GLY A 119 -0.02 11.74 15.09
C GLY A 119 -0.37 12.93 14.21
N GLN A 120 0.49 13.95 14.29
CA GLN A 120 0.36 15.16 13.50
C GLN A 120 1.70 15.56 12.88
N LEU A 121 1.71 15.73 11.57
CA LEU A 121 2.81 16.35 10.85
C LEU A 121 2.72 17.86 10.97
N VAL A 122 3.84 18.50 11.24
CA VAL A 122 3.95 19.95 11.28
C VAL A 122 4.91 20.40 10.19
N LEU A 123 4.41 21.25 9.28
CA LEU A 123 5.25 21.90 8.29
C LEU A 123 5.85 23.14 8.91
N ASN A 124 7.17 23.19 8.98
CA ASN A 124 7.92 24.37 9.39
C ASN A 124 8.79 24.85 8.23
N ASP A 125 8.30 25.80 7.47
CA ASP A 125 9.02 26.44 6.37
C ASP A 125 9.48 27.84 6.83
N PRO A 126 10.77 28.07 7.05
CA PRO A 126 11.28 29.36 7.51
C PRO A 126 11.12 30.48 6.47
N GLU A 127 11.12 30.13 5.18
CA GLU A 127 10.99 31.07 4.07
C GLU A 127 9.53 31.40 3.76
N ASN A 128 8.60 30.48 4.04
CA ASN A 128 7.19 30.66 3.77
C ASN A 128 6.32 30.17 4.93
N LYS A 129 6.10 31.04 5.91
CA LYS A 129 5.27 30.75 7.09
C LYS A 129 3.80 30.43 6.76
N ASN A 130 3.35 30.72 5.55
CA ASN A 130 2.00 30.42 5.08
C ASN A 130 1.96 29.15 4.21
N ALA A 131 3.06 28.42 4.10
CA ALA A 131 3.09 27.14 3.38
C ALA A 131 2.07 26.17 3.98
N LYS A 132 1.36 25.47 3.12
CA LYS A 132 0.33 24.49 3.50
C LYS A 132 0.68 23.14 2.91
N MET A 133 0.42 22.10 3.67
CA MET A 133 0.44 20.75 3.17
C MET A 133 -0.89 20.45 2.47
N SER A 134 -0.84 19.64 1.43
CA SER A 134 -2.02 19.03 0.82
C SER A 134 -1.74 17.60 0.44
N ALA A 135 -2.79 16.81 0.29
CA ALA A 135 -2.68 15.41 -0.10
C ALA A 135 -1.64 14.61 0.71
N VAL A 136 -1.58 14.86 2.01
CA VAL A 136 -0.65 14.22 2.95
C VAL A 136 -0.72 12.68 2.82
N ARG A 137 0.44 12.05 2.78
CA ARG A 137 0.60 10.59 2.84
C ARG A 137 1.53 10.24 3.97
N VAL A 138 1.12 9.26 4.76
CA VAL A 138 1.93 8.72 5.85
C VAL A 138 1.99 7.22 5.73
N GLY A 139 3.18 6.65 5.92
CA GLY A 139 3.40 5.22 5.80
C GLY A 139 4.36 4.66 6.82
N LEU A 140 4.20 3.38 7.09
CA LEU A 140 5.14 2.55 7.84
C LEU A 140 5.64 1.45 6.91
N THR A 141 6.96 1.36 6.76
CA THR A 141 7.62 0.42 5.86
C THR A 141 8.77 -0.27 6.57
N HIS A 142 9.22 -1.37 6.03
CA HIS A 142 10.50 -1.94 6.46
C HIS A 142 11.65 -0.97 6.14
N ALA A 143 12.69 -0.97 6.95
CA ALA A 143 13.91 -0.22 6.66
C ALA A 143 14.53 -0.71 5.33
N ALA A 144 15.18 0.20 4.60
CA ALA A 144 15.90 -0.18 3.40
C ALA A 144 16.98 -1.24 3.72
N TYR A 145 17.14 -2.21 2.82
CA TYR A 145 18.03 -3.34 3.04
C TYR A 145 18.82 -3.72 1.77
N PRO A 146 20.05 -4.23 1.93
CA PRO A 146 20.87 -4.65 0.78
C PRO A 146 20.42 -6.02 0.26
N ILE A 147 20.49 -6.19 -1.04
CA ILE A 147 20.41 -7.48 -1.71
C ILE A 147 21.57 -7.65 -2.69
N LEU A 148 21.88 -8.91 -3.03
CA LEU A 148 22.73 -9.24 -4.17
C LEU A 148 21.81 -9.61 -5.33
N ALA A 149 21.74 -8.77 -6.35
CA ALA A 149 20.90 -8.99 -7.51
C ALA A 149 21.74 -9.48 -8.70
N ALA A 150 21.42 -10.64 -9.23
CA ALA A 150 21.91 -11.06 -10.54
C ALA A 150 21.11 -10.37 -11.64
N GLN A 151 21.76 -9.66 -12.54
CA GLN A 151 21.10 -8.93 -13.61
C GLN A 151 20.65 -9.82 -14.78
N ALA A 152 21.32 -10.96 -14.95
CA ALA A 152 20.98 -11.98 -15.94
C ALA A 152 21.60 -13.33 -15.52
N PRO A 153 21.12 -14.46 -16.06
CA PRO A 153 21.77 -15.75 -15.84
C PRO A 153 23.27 -15.69 -16.25
N GLY A 154 24.15 -15.99 -15.28
CA GLY A 154 25.60 -15.95 -15.48
C GLY A 154 26.27 -14.58 -15.29
N ALA A 155 25.54 -13.52 -15.04
CA ALA A 155 26.10 -12.22 -14.70
C ALA A 155 26.56 -12.17 -13.23
N GLN A 156 27.54 -11.31 -12.96
CA GLN A 156 27.96 -11.06 -11.59
C GLN A 156 26.83 -10.38 -10.81
N SER A 157 26.65 -10.80 -9.57
CA SER A 157 25.70 -10.16 -8.67
C SER A 157 26.20 -8.77 -8.27
N VAL A 158 25.32 -7.79 -8.34
CA VAL A 158 25.60 -6.43 -7.94
C VAL A 158 24.85 -6.13 -6.63
N ALA A 159 25.55 -5.51 -5.68
CA ALA A 159 24.91 -5.03 -4.45
C ALA A 159 23.93 -3.91 -4.79
N ARG A 160 22.71 -4.04 -4.30
CA ARG A 160 21.63 -3.08 -4.51
C ARG A 160 20.88 -2.88 -3.20
N THR A 161 20.49 -1.66 -2.91
CA THR A 161 19.60 -1.36 -1.78
C THR A 161 18.17 -1.36 -2.25
N ILE A 162 17.31 -2.07 -1.55
CA ILE A 162 15.87 -2.07 -1.75
C ILE A 162 15.26 -1.14 -0.72
N ASP A 163 14.59 -0.12 -1.18
CA ASP A 163 13.76 0.78 -0.37
C ASP A 163 12.28 0.40 -0.45
N TRP A 164 11.42 1.14 0.24
CA TRP A 164 10.00 0.86 0.29
C TRP A 164 9.30 0.94 -1.08
N GLN A 165 9.83 1.70 -2.03
CA GLN A 165 9.24 1.83 -3.37
C GLN A 165 9.40 0.54 -4.18
N GLU A 166 10.44 -0.21 -3.90
CA GLU A 166 10.76 -1.46 -4.58
C GLU A 166 10.49 -2.71 -3.71
N ASP A 167 10.25 -2.55 -2.42
CA ASP A 167 10.08 -3.67 -1.50
C ASP A 167 8.72 -4.35 -1.68
N ALA A 168 8.74 -5.61 -2.10
CA ALA A 168 7.57 -6.49 -2.08
C ALA A 168 7.65 -7.56 -0.99
N LYS A 169 8.79 -7.68 -0.32
CA LYS A 169 9.01 -8.74 0.69
C LYS A 169 8.30 -8.44 1.99
N HIS A 170 8.37 -7.18 2.46
CA HIS A 170 7.85 -6.78 3.75
C HIS A 170 6.49 -6.07 3.65
N TYR A 171 5.78 -6.01 4.77
CA TYR A 171 4.52 -5.28 4.84
C TYR A 171 4.74 -3.77 4.82
N GLN A 172 3.83 -3.08 4.16
CA GLN A 172 3.76 -1.62 4.12
C GLN A 172 2.33 -1.20 4.47
N PHE A 173 2.20 -0.13 5.24
CA PHE A 173 0.92 0.44 5.66
C PHE A 173 0.90 1.91 5.28
N TRP A 174 -0.07 2.33 4.49
CA TRP A 174 -0.14 3.70 4.00
C TRP A 174 -1.54 4.26 4.14
N ALA A 175 -1.64 5.47 4.70
CA ALA A 175 -2.88 6.20 4.82
C ALA A 175 -2.74 7.63 4.29
N ARG A 176 -3.88 8.24 4.01
CA ARG A 176 -3.99 9.67 3.79
C ARG A 176 -4.09 10.36 5.14
N GLY A 177 -3.34 11.45 5.31
CA GLY A 177 -3.56 12.40 6.39
C GLY A 177 -4.49 13.52 5.93
N GLU A 178 -4.91 14.31 6.89
CA GLU A 178 -5.67 15.54 6.67
C GLU A 178 -4.73 16.69 6.27
N ASP A 179 -5.25 17.75 5.68
CA ASP A 179 -4.46 18.91 5.28
C ASP A 179 -3.85 19.68 6.47
N ASN A 180 -4.37 19.47 7.67
CA ASN A 180 -3.79 19.98 8.92
C ASN A 180 -2.65 19.11 9.46
N GLY A 181 -2.28 18.05 8.74
CA GLY A 181 -1.24 17.10 9.09
C GLY A 181 -1.66 15.94 9.99
N THR A 182 -2.86 15.93 10.53
CA THR A 182 -3.35 14.82 11.36
C THR A 182 -3.47 13.54 10.54
N PHE A 183 -3.01 12.42 11.09
CA PHE A 183 -3.08 11.11 10.43
C PHE A 183 -3.40 9.98 11.41
N ALA A 184 -3.89 8.87 10.87
CA ALA A 184 -4.03 7.60 11.58
C ALA A 184 -3.73 6.42 10.64
N LEU A 185 -2.97 5.47 11.14
CA LEU A 185 -2.65 4.19 10.52
C LEU A 185 -3.26 3.08 11.39
N PRO A 186 -4.52 2.69 11.15
CA PRO A 186 -5.17 1.65 11.93
C PRO A 186 -4.67 0.27 11.54
N HIS A 187 -4.72 -0.65 12.47
CA HIS A 187 -4.49 -2.08 12.24
C HIS A 187 -3.10 -2.41 11.65
N VAL A 188 -2.08 -1.71 12.09
CA VAL A 188 -0.68 -2.01 11.75
C VAL A 188 -0.26 -3.30 12.44
N ARG A 189 0.43 -4.20 11.73
CA ARG A 189 1.04 -5.39 12.31
C ARG A 189 2.17 -5.02 13.27
N PRO A 190 2.41 -5.78 14.34
CA PRO A 190 3.61 -5.60 15.17
C PRO A 190 4.88 -5.75 14.35
N GLY A 191 5.91 -5.00 14.71
CA GLY A 191 7.20 -5.04 14.02
C GLY A 191 8.00 -3.76 14.19
N SER A 192 9.14 -3.71 13.51
CA SER A 192 9.98 -2.51 13.44
C SER A 192 9.87 -1.88 12.06
N TYR A 193 9.66 -0.58 12.04
CA TYR A 193 9.35 0.16 10.83
C TYR A 193 10.16 1.46 10.72
N THR A 194 10.21 1.98 9.51
CA THR A 194 10.49 3.38 9.23
C THR A 194 9.18 4.07 8.91
N LEU A 195 8.89 5.16 9.60
CA LEU A 195 7.79 6.04 9.27
C LEU A 195 8.23 7.02 8.19
N HIS A 196 7.41 7.16 7.19
CA HIS A 196 7.57 8.08 6.08
C HIS A 196 6.38 9.02 6.00
N ALA A 197 6.63 10.28 5.67
CA ALA A 197 5.56 11.21 5.38
C ALA A 197 5.97 12.20 4.29
N PHE A 198 5.04 12.49 3.39
CA PHE A 198 5.20 13.48 2.34
C PHE A 198 3.86 14.13 1.99
N ALA A 199 3.91 15.31 1.39
CA ALA A 199 2.72 16.07 1.01
C ALA A 199 2.95 16.80 -0.31
N ASP A 200 1.88 17.01 -1.05
CA ASP A 200 1.95 17.83 -2.26
C ASP A 200 2.32 19.29 -1.91
N GLY A 201 3.19 19.88 -2.71
CA GLY A 201 3.67 21.24 -2.50
C GLY A 201 4.80 21.38 -1.48
N VAL A 202 5.25 20.27 -0.88
CA VAL A 202 6.39 20.22 0.04
C VAL A 202 7.51 19.42 -0.60
N LEU A 203 8.70 20.02 -0.72
CA LEU A 203 9.85 19.32 -1.25
C LEU A 203 10.46 18.42 -0.18
N GLY A 204 10.64 17.15 -0.54
CA GLY A 204 11.29 16.16 0.32
C GLY A 204 10.29 15.23 1.04
N GLU A 205 10.86 14.43 1.90
CA GLU A 205 10.16 13.39 2.68
C GLU A 205 10.63 13.47 4.14
N TYR A 206 9.68 13.38 5.05
CA TYR A 206 10.01 13.15 6.46
C TYR A 206 10.18 11.66 6.70
N THR A 207 11.24 11.30 7.42
CA THR A 207 11.50 9.91 7.82
C THR A 207 11.83 9.82 9.31
N LYS A 208 11.31 8.78 9.97
CA LYS A 208 11.68 8.40 11.34
C LYS A 208 11.93 6.90 11.37
N THR A 209 13.17 6.53 11.62
CA THR A 209 13.59 5.13 11.71
C THR A 209 13.27 4.51 13.08
N GLU A 210 13.37 3.18 13.17
CA GLU A 210 13.25 2.42 14.43
C GLU A 210 11.92 2.60 15.17
N VAL A 211 10.83 2.79 14.44
CA VAL A 211 9.49 2.83 15.01
C VAL A 211 9.08 1.39 15.36
N LYS A 212 9.07 1.07 16.65
CA LYS A 212 8.65 -0.23 17.16
C LYS A 212 7.16 -0.22 17.44
N ILE A 213 6.46 -1.21 16.92
CA ILE A 213 5.02 -1.42 17.09
C ILE A 213 4.81 -2.72 17.84
N GLU A 214 4.18 -2.63 19.00
CA GLU A 214 3.83 -3.78 19.82
C GLU A 214 2.36 -4.22 19.61
N PRO A 215 2.01 -5.49 19.88
CA PRO A 215 0.64 -5.96 19.72
C PRO A 215 -0.35 -5.14 20.56
N GLY A 216 -1.46 -4.72 19.94
CA GLY A 216 -2.54 -4.00 20.61
C GLY A 216 -2.22 -2.58 21.06
N GLN A 217 -1.05 -2.05 20.70
CA GLN A 217 -0.58 -0.74 21.11
C GLN A 217 -1.34 0.40 20.40
N SER A 218 -1.53 1.50 21.12
CA SER A 218 -1.87 2.79 20.53
C SER A 218 -0.68 3.73 20.70
N ILE A 219 -0.18 4.27 19.60
CA ILE A 219 0.96 5.20 19.56
C ILE A 219 0.47 6.52 19.00
N ASP A 220 0.82 7.60 19.69
CA ASP A 220 0.54 8.97 19.27
C ASP A 220 1.81 9.79 19.16
#